data_47bbeef87cbb46bf1920541ecb7087a2
#
_entry.id   47bbeef87cbb46bf1920541ecb7087a2
#
_cell.length_a   1.000
_cell.length_b   1.000
_cell.length_c   1.000
_cell.angle_alpha   90.00
_cell.angle_beta   90.00
_cell.angle_gamma   90.00
#
_symmetry.space_group_name_H-M   'P 1'
#
loop_
_entity.id
_entity.type
_entity.pdbx_description
1 polymer ?
#
loop_
_entity_poly.entity_id
_entity_poly.type
_entity_poly.pdbx_seq_one_letter_code
_entity_poly.pdbx_strand_id
1 'polypeptide(L)'
;MRFDRSKFLKPVPLILLFLLFLGAAFGQWIGNRFRIVDEERHMNIYMAALITHANRLATSAQETIEAANRSPYGMCSPEEMTYLRKLVFSGYHIKDIGRFRGGRLICSTLLSDIPQQPIRSPADIQLSDGTYVYGDRSLITPGSHGAVIGKDAANVVLSSVAFDLLHTPQYDFAV
;
A
#
# COMPACT_ATOMS: atom_id res chain seq x y z
N MET A 1 9.72 37.90 -74.28
CA MET A 1 9.31 36.67 -73.60
C MET A 1 8.57 37.06 -72.31
N ARG A 2 7.22 36.90 -72.31
CA ARG A 2 6.38 37.17 -71.14
C ARG A 2 6.34 35.89 -70.30
N PHE A 3 7.03 35.87 -69.16
CA PHE A 3 6.95 34.77 -68.21
C PHE A 3 5.55 34.78 -67.60
N ASP A 4 4.77 33.75 -67.87
CA ASP A 4 3.42 33.57 -67.36
C ASP A 4 3.51 33.10 -65.89
N ARG A 5 3.51 34.07 -64.95
CA ARG A 5 3.55 33.88 -63.50
C ARG A 5 2.33 33.15 -62.94
N SER A 6 1.25 33.02 -63.71
CA SER A 6 -0.02 32.45 -63.23
C SER A 6 0.00 30.94 -63.06
N LYS A 7 0.89 30.22 -63.78
CA LYS A 7 1.00 28.76 -63.70
C LYS A 7 1.76 28.24 -62.48
N PHE A 8 2.63 29.07 -61.88
CA PHE A 8 3.45 28.71 -60.70
C PHE A 8 2.73 28.95 -59.38
N LEU A 9 1.68 29.80 -59.33
CA LEU A 9 0.97 30.10 -58.10
C LEU A 9 -0.06 29.05 -57.67
N LYS A 10 -0.49 28.18 -58.56
CA LYS A 10 -1.56 27.17 -58.29
C LYS A 10 -1.15 26.03 -57.33
N PRO A 11 0.09 25.49 -57.32
CA PRO A 11 0.45 24.42 -56.39
C PRO A 11 0.95 24.92 -54.99
N VAL A 12 1.33 26.19 -54.88
CA VAL A 12 1.89 26.74 -53.61
C VAL A 12 0.96 26.57 -52.41
N PRO A 13 -0.34 26.92 -52.47
CA PRO A 13 -1.22 26.74 -51.33
C PRO A 13 -1.44 25.26 -50.95
N LEU A 14 -1.41 24.38 -51.93
CA LEU A 14 -1.57 22.95 -51.71
C LEU A 14 -0.34 22.32 -51.05
N ILE A 15 0.84 22.77 -51.39
CA ILE A 15 2.11 22.36 -50.76
C ILE A 15 2.18 22.88 -49.35
N LEU A 16 1.78 24.10 -49.08
CA LEU A 16 1.73 24.70 -47.74
C LEU A 16 0.73 23.93 -46.82
N LEU A 17 -0.45 23.59 -47.33
CA LEU A 17 -1.44 22.78 -46.63
C LEU A 17 -0.90 21.38 -46.28
N PHE A 18 -0.21 20.74 -47.23
CA PHE A 18 0.41 19.45 -47.00
C PHE A 18 1.52 19.48 -45.97
N LEU A 19 2.36 20.50 -45.98
CA LEU A 19 3.41 20.70 -44.96
C LEU A 19 2.82 20.97 -43.57
N LEU A 20 1.73 21.74 -43.47
CA LEU A 20 1.03 21.95 -42.21
C LEU A 20 0.42 20.64 -41.66
N PHE A 21 -0.18 19.83 -42.52
CA PHE A 21 -0.72 18.51 -42.13
C PHE A 21 0.36 17.56 -41.65
N LEU A 22 1.50 17.48 -42.37
CA LEU A 22 2.64 16.68 -41.97
C LEU A 22 3.22 17.16 -40.64
N GLY A 23 3.37 18.46 -40.44
CA GLY A 23 3.86 19.05 -39.20
C GLY A 23 2.93 18.75 -38.00
N ALA A 24 1.62 18.86 -38.21
CA ALA A 24 0.62 18.51 -37.19
C ALA A 24 0.63 17.03 -36.83
N ALA A 25 0.67 16.14 -37.83
CA ALA A 25 0.72 14.70 -37.63
C ALA A 25 1.99 14.27 -36.89
N PHE A 26 3.15 14.85 -37.31
CA PHE A 26 4.43 14.56 -36.68
C PHE A 26 4.51 15.10 -35.24
N GLY A 27 4.01 16.32 -35.03
CA GLY A 27 3.90 16.91 -33.69
C GLY A 27 3.02 16.10 -32.76
N GLN A 28 1.88 15.62 -33.24
CA GLN A 28 0.97 14.79 -32.47
C GLN A 28 1.59 13.42 -32.15
N TRP A 29 2.30 12.80 -33.09
CA TRP A 29 3.00 11.54 -32.88
C TRP A 29 4.10 11.66 -31.84
N ILE A 30 4.92 12.70 -31.91
CA ILE A 30 5.98 13.00 -30.93
C ILE A 30 5.37 13.28 -29.55
N GLY A 31 4.36 14.16 -29.47
CA GLY A 31 3.68 14.51 -28.23
C GLY A 31 3.09 13.29 -27.52
N ASN A 32 2.47 12.38 -28.30
CA ASN A 32 1.89 11.15 -27.74
C ASN A 32 2.98 10.19 -27.19
N ARG A 33 4.14 10.13 -27.85
CA ARG A 33 5.29 9.34 -27.37
C ARG A 33 5.86 9.89 -26.07
N PHE A 34 6.03 11.20 -25.96
CA PHE A 34 6.50 11.82 -24.73
C PHE A 34 5.53 11.61 -23.56
N ARG A 35 4.23 11.72 -23.81
CA ARG A 35 3.19 11.51 -22.78
C ARG A 35 3.23 10.09 -22.24
N ILE A 36 3.32 9.07 -23.10
CA ILE A 36 3.38 7.66 -22.66
C ILE A 36 4.63 7.40 -21.80
N VAL A 37 5.79 7.89 -22.20
CA VAL A 37 7.02 7.70 -21.43
C VAL A 37 6.98 8.41 -20.08
N ASP A 38 6.34 9.57 -20.01
CA ASP A 38 6.20 10.33 -18.76
C ASP A 38 5.20 9.63 -17.80
N GLU A 39 4.07 9.16 -18.31
CA GLU A 39 3.10 8.37 -17.55
C GLU A 39 3.70 7.07 -17.00
N GLU A 40 4.46 6.33 -17.79
CA GLU A 40 5.18 5.12 -17.34
C GLU A 40 6.20 5.44 -16.24
N ARG A 41 6.92 6.54 -16.37
CA ARG A 41 7.90 6.97 -15.37
C ARG A 41 7.23 7.32 -14.04
N HIS A 42 6.15 8.08 -14.07
CA HIS A 42 5.38 8.41 -12.87
C HIS A 42 4.80 7.17 -12.20
N MET A 43 4.24 6.24 -12.97
CA MET A 43 3.73 4.98 -12.44
C MET A 43 4.84 4.15 -11.79
N ASN A 44 6.01 4.04 -12.41
CA ASN A 44 7.14 3.29 -11.85
C ASN A 44 7.64 3.89 -10.54
N ILE A 45 7.72 5.22 -10.42
CA ILE A 45 8.09 5.90 -9.18
C ILE A 45 7.07 5.63 -8.08
N TYR A 46 5.78 5.71 -8.41
CA TYR A 46 4.70 5.45 -7.49
C TYR A 46 4.70 3.99 -7.01
N MET A 47 4.84 3.03 -7.92
CA MET A 47 4.94 1.60 -7.59
C MET A 47 6.15 1.31 -6.70
N ALA A 48 7.31 1.90 -6.98
CA ALA A 48 8.50 1.75 -6.14
C ALA A 48 8.29 2.31 -4.72
N ALA A 49 7.61 3.44 -4.59
CA ALA A 49 7.25 4.02 -3.30
C ALA A 49 6.27 3.12 -2.52
N LEU A 50 5.24 2.58 -3.19
CA LEU A 50 4.29 1.62 -2.63
C LEU A 50 4.99 0.37 -2.09
N ILE A 51 5.83 -0.26 -2.90
CA ILE A 51 6.57 -1.47 -2.52
C ILE A 51 7.49 -1.18 -1.33
N THR A 52 8.20 -0.06 -1.36
CA THR A 52 9.09 0.35 -0.28
C THR A 52 8.32 0.54 1.04
N HIS A 53 7.16 1.19 0.97
CA HIS A 53 6.30 1.41 2.13
C HIS A 53 5.70 0.10 2.66
N ALA A 54 5.17 -0.76 1.78
CA ALA A 54 4.65 -2.07 2.15
C ALA A 54 5.71 -2.96 2.81
N ASN A 55 6.94 -2.99 2.26
CA ASN A 55 8.05 -3.71 2.85
C ASN A 55 8.40 -3.19 4.25
N ARG A 56 8.38 -1.87 4.44
CA ARG A 56 8.64 -1.25 5.74
C ARG A 56 7.57 -1.62 6.78
N LEU A 57 6.29 -1.65 6.38
CA LEU A 57 5.19 -2.10 7.22
C LEU A 57 5.35 -3.58 7.60
N ALA A 58 5.64 -4.44 6.62
CA ALA A 58 5.81 -5.86 6.83
C ALA A 58 6.99 -6.15 7.76
N THR A 59 8.14 -5.50 7.56
CA THR A 59 9.32 -5.64 8.42
C THR A 59 9.00 -5.20 9.85
N SER A 60 8.38 -4.04 10.03
CA SER A 60 8.00 -3.55 11.37
C SER A 60 7.00 -4.48 12.06
N ALA A 61 6.02 -5.00 11.33
CA ALA A 61 5.07 -5.98 11.86
C ALA A 61 5.77 -7.27 12.29
N GLN A 62 6.66 -7.80 11.46
CA GLN A 62 7.42 -9.02 11.76
C GLN A 62 8.31 -8.84 12.99
N GLU A 63 9.12 -7.78 13.05
CA GLU A 63 9.97 -7.49 14.20
C GLU A 63 9.15 -7.35 15.49
N THR A 64 8.01 -6.69 15.41
CA THR A 64 7.11 -6.50 16.56
C THR A 64 6.51 -7.84 17.03
N ILE A 65 6.05 -8.69 16.10
CA ILE A 65 5.52 -10.03 16.40
C ILE A 65 6.59 -10.91 17.03
N GLU A 66 7.81 -10.92 16.48
CA GLU A 66 8.93 -11.67 17.03
C GLU A 66 9.31 -11.20 18.43
N ALA A 67 9.37 -9.90 18.65
CA ALA A 67 9.63 -9.33 19.96
C ALA A 67 8.53 -9.71 20.96
N ALA A 68 7.26 -9.65 20.56
CA ALA A 68 6.14 -10.07 21.39
C ALA A 68 6.18 -11.56 21.74
N ASN A 69 6.51 -12.42 20.75
CA ASN A 69 6.64 -13.87 20.99
C ASN A 69 7.83 -14.23 21.89
N ARG A 70 8.89 -13.41 21.89
CA ARG A 70 10.07 -13.55 22.77
C ARG A 70 9.96 -12.77 24.05
N SER A 71 8.76 -12.29 24.43
CA SER A 71 8.54 -11.55 25.67
C SER A 71 9.10 -12.33 26.86
N PRO A 72 9.92 -11.70 27.75
CA PRO A 72 10.45 -12.36 28.95
C PRO A 72 9.44 -12.45 30.08
N TYR A 73 8.24 -11.89 29.90
CA TYR A 73 7.21 -11.79 30.92
C TYR A 73 6.14 -12.87 30.77
N GLY A 74 5.40 -13.13 31.83
CA GLY A 74 4.24 -14.01 31.77
C GLY A 74 3.17 -13.49 30.80
N MET A 75 2.64 -14.37 29.95
CA MET A 75 1.66 -13.98 28.91
C MET A 75 0.45 -13.27 29.53
N CYS A 76 0.16 -12.07 29.04
CA CYS A 76 -0.89 -11.16 29.52
C CYS A 76 -0.69 -10.63 30.96
N SER A 77 0.50 -10.78 31.54
CA SER A 77 0.78 -10.12 32.82
C SER A 77 0.85 -8.58 32.68
N PRO A 78 0.67 -7.82 33.75
CA PRO A 78 0.82 -6.36 33.72
C PRO A 78 2.17 -5.89 33.17
N GLU A 79 3.23 -6.66 33.45
CA GLU A 79 4.58 -6.39 32.96
C GLU A 79 4.67 -6.62 31.45
N GLU A 80 4.10 -7.75 30.94
CA GLU A 80 4.03 -8.00 29.51
C GLU A 80 3.20 -6.92 28.80
N MET A 81 2.05 -6.55 29.36
CA MET A 81 1.19 -5.51 28.77
C MET A 81 1.93 -4.17 28.67
N THR A 82 2.74 -3.82 29.67
CA THR A 82 3.58 -2.62 29.62
C THR A 82 4.66 -2.73 28.55
N TYR A 83 5.28 -3.89 28.42
CA TYR A 83 6.26 -4.19 27.37
C TYR A 83 5.64 -4.12 25.97
N LEU A 84 4.49 -4.75 25.75
CA LEU A 84 3.80 -4.75 24.44
C LEU A 84 3.36 -3.34 24.06
N ARG A 85 2.90 -2.51 24.99
CA ARG A 85 2.58 -1.10 24.72
C ARG A 85 3.79 -0.28 24.26
N LYS A 86 5.00 -0.57 24.80
CA LYS A 86 6.24 0.05 24.30
C LYS A 86 6.54 -0.39 22.87
N LEU A 87 6.30 -1.66 22.52
CA LEU A 87 6.45 -2.14 21.16
C LEU A 87 5.47 -1.45 20.20
N VAL A 88 4.20 -1.28 20.58
CA VAL A 88 3.22 -0.51 19.80
C VAL A 88 3.71 0.92 19.58
N PHE A 89 4.21 1.58 20.63
CA PHE A 89 4.67 2.95 20.54
C PHE A 89 5.88 3.12 19.61
N SER A 90 6.77 2.13 19.56
CA SER A 90 7.95 2.15 18.70
C SER A 90 7.70 1.58 17.30
N GLY A 91 6.62 0.84 17.10
CA GLY A 91 6.31 0.16 15.85
C GLY A 91 5.81 1.12 14.77
N TYR A 92 6.19 0.86 13.52
CA TYR A 92 5.76 1.67 12.38
C TYR A 92 4.33 1.30 11.97
N HIS A 93 3.39 2.21 12.21
CA HIS A 93 1.96 2.02 11.96
C HIS A 93 1.30 0.83 12.69
N ILE A 94 1.86 0.38 13.81
CA ILE A 94 1.23 -0.62 14.67
C ILE A 94 0.24 0.07 15.60
N LYS A 95 -1.00 -0.43 15.64
CA LYS A 95 -2.06 0.09 16.52
C LYS A 95 -2.29 -0.76 17.75
N ASP A 96 -2.15 -2.07 17.62
CA ASP A 96 -2.44 -3.01 18.70
C ASP A 96 -1.59 -4.26 18.55
N ILE A 97 -1.31 -4.92 19.67
CA ILE A 97 -0.68 -6.24 19.73
C ILE A 97 -1.58 -7.15 20.55
N GLY A 98 -2.03 -8.23 19.93
CA GLY A 98 -2.83 -9.25 20.58
C GLY A 98 -2.03 -10.50 20.92
N ARG A 99 -2.46 -11.21 22.00
CA ARG A 99 -1.87 -12.48 22.42
C ARG A 99 -2.89 -13.61 22.31
N PHE A 100 -2.48 -14.70 21.69
CA PHE A 100 -3.30 -15.89 21.47
C PHE A 100 -2.84 -17.07 22.32
N ARG A 101 -3.81 -17.81 22.85
CA ARG A 101 -3.58 -19.11 23.49
C ARG A 101 -4.65 -20.08 23.03
N GLY A 102 -4.25 -21.24 22.48
CA GLY A 102 -5.18 -22.23 21.97
C GLY A 102 -6.12 -21.69 20.86
N GLY A 103 -5.62 -20.78 20.02
CA GLY A 103 -6.40 -20.17 18.95
C GLY A 103 -7.40 -19.08 19.42
N ARG A 104 -7.40 -18.72 20.69
CA ARG A 104 -8.24 -17.65 21.25
C ARG A 104 -7.41 -16.44 21.61
N LEU A 105 -7.92 -15.27 21.27
CA LEU A 105 -7.33 -14.00 21.70
C LEU A 105 -7.61 -13.80 23.18
N ILE A 106 -6.58 -13.72 24.00
CA ILE A 106 -6.71 -13.66 25.47
C ILE A 106 -6.48 -12.27 26.04
N CYS A 107 -5.64 -11.45 25.41
CA CYS A 107 -5.45 -10.05 25.75
C CYS A 107 -4.93 -9.27 24.54
N SER A 108 -5.06 -7.95 24.58
CA SER A 108 -4.44 -7.02 23.63
C SER A 108 -3.94 -5.78 24.35
N THR A 109 -3.10 -4.99 23.68
CA THR A 109 -2.57 -3.74 24.28
C THR A 109 -3.66 -2.70 24.54
N LEU A 110 -4.78 -2.78 23.81
CA LEU A 110 -5.96 -1.94 24.01
C LEU A 110 -6.85 -2.46 25.15
N LEU A 111 -6.98 -3.80 25.29
CA LEU A 111 -7.85 -4.43 26.27
C LEU A 111 -7.08 -5.50 27.03
N SER A 112 -6.85 -5.27 28.32
CA SER A 112 -6.13 -6.23 29.19
C SER A 112 -6.96 -7.48 29.49
N ASP A 113 -8.29 -7.38 29.44
CA ASP A 113 -9.21 -8.49 29.61
C ASP A 113 -10.24 -8.47 28.48
N ILE A 114 -10.46 -9.64 27.85
CA ILE A 114 -11.37 -9.80 26.73
C ILE A 114 -12.45 -10.81 27.15
N PRO A 115 -13.63 -10.32 27.60
CA PRO A 115 -14.68 -11.19 28.14
C PRO A 115 -15.17 -12.23 27.12
N GLN A 116 -15.25 -11.87 25.85
CA GLN A 116 -15.59 -12.78 24.75
C GLN A 116 -14.37 -13.00 23.89
N GLN A 117 -13.54 -13.98 24.24
CA GLN A 117 -12.29 -14.27 23.53
C GLN A 117 -12.55 -14.72 22.09
N PRO A 118 -12.32 -13.88 21.07
CA PRO A 118 -12.52 -14.25 19.68
C PRO A 118 -11.64 -15.44 19.29
N ILE A 119 -12.23 -16.39 18.58
CA ILE A 119 -11.49 -17.52 18.02
C ILE A 119 -10.84 -17.04 16.72
N ARG A 120 -9.60 -17.48 16.48
CA ARG A 120 -8.90 -17.27 15.21
C ARG A 120 -9.70 -17.92 14.09
N SER A 121 -10.16 -17.11 13.15
CA SER A 121 -10.77 -17.58 11.90
C SER A 121 -9.71 -18.00 10.88
N PRO A 122 -10.07 -18.70 9.80
CA PRO A 122 -9.15 -18.93 8.69
C PRO A 122 -8.58 -17.61 8.15
N ALA A 123 -7.28 -17.59 7.87
CA ALA A 123 -6.60 -16.43 7.34
C ALA A 123 -6.90 -16.22 5.85
N ASP A 124 -6.85 -14.97 5.38
CA ASP A 124 -6.98 -14.65 3.96
C ASP A 124 -5.73 -15.12 3.20
N ILE A 125 -4.57 -14.96 3.85
CA ILE A 125 -3.27 -15.44 3.33
C ILE A 125 -2.53 -16.14 4.47
N GLN A 126 -1.97 -17.31 4.17
CA GLN A 126 -1.08 -18.02 5.08
C GLN A 126 0.23 -18.32 4.38
N LEU A 127 1.33 -17.85 4.94
CA LEU A 127 2.68 -18.06 4.43
C LEU A 127 3.27 -19.39 4.94
N SER A 128 4.27 -19.90 4.24
CA SER A 128 4.94 -21.16 4.57
C SER A 128 5.67 -21.16 5.91
N ASP A 129 6.03 -19.97 6.42
CA ASP A 129 6.70 -19.79 7.71
C ASP A 129 5.72 -19.71 8.91
N GLY A 130 4.42 -19.94 8.66
CA GLY A 130 3.37 -19.89 9.67
C GLY A 130 2.77 -18.48 9.90
N THR A 131 3.27 -17.46 9.22
CA THR A 131 2.68 -16.12 9.24
C THR A 131 1.29 -16.15 8.57
N TYR A 132 0.32 -15.52 9.19
CA TYR A 132 -1.03 -15.36 8.65
C TYR A 132 -1.40 -13.88 8.55
N VAL A 133 -2.18 -13.55 7.52
CA VAL A 133 -2.60 -12.19 7.21
C VAL A 133 -4.10 -12.15 6.99
N TYR A 134 -4.73 -11.13 7.52
CA TYR A 134 -6.11 -10.72 7.24
C TYR A 134 -6.06 -9.31 6.66
N GLY A 135 -6.61 -9.12 5.47
CA GLY A 135 -6.58 -7.83 4.77
C GLY A 135 -7.49 -6.79 5.43
N ASP A 136 -8.71 -7.17 5.77
CA ASP A 136 -9.67 -6.31 6.46
C ASP A 136 -10.47 -7.13 7.48
N ARG A 137 -10.28 -6.85 8.76
CA ARG A 137 -11.00 -7.53 9.85
C ARG A 137 -11.65 -6.53 10.78
N SER A 138 -12.88 -6.87 11.20
CA SER A 138 -13.47 -6.22 12.37
C SER A 138 -12.60 -6.49 13.58
N LEU A 139 -12.19 -5.40 14.24
CA LEU A 139 -11.35 -5.45 15.42
C LEU A 139 -12.19 -5.57 16.69
N ILE A 140 -11.53 -5.73 17.82
CA ILE A 140 -12.19 -5.82 19.12
C ILE A 140 -12.96 -4.53 19.47
N THR A 141 -12.46 -3.39 19.00
CA THR A 141 -13.15 -2.11 19.13
C THR A 141 -14.32 -2.06 18.16
N PRO A 142 -15.57 -1.92 18.63
CA PRO A 142 -16.74 -1.91 17.76
C PRO A 142 -16.64 -0.87 16.64
N GLY A 143 -16.96 -1.27 15.41
CA GLY A 143 -16.94 -0.40 14.23
C GLY A 143 -15.54 -0.08 13.69
N SER A 144 -14.47 -0.65 14.25
CA SER A 144 -13.12 -0.52 13.72
C SER A 144 -12.73 -1.72 12.87
N HIS A 145 -12.01 -1.43 11.80
CA HIS A 145 -11.47 -2.40 10.86
C HIS A 145 -9.97 -2.18 10.66
N GLY A 146 -9.26 -3.20 10.25
CA GLY A 146 -7.83 -3.09 9.94
C GLY A 146 -7.20 -4.39 9.48
N ALA A 147 -6.04 -4.26 8.86
CA ALA A 147 -5.22 -5.39 8.50
C ALA A 147 -4.56 -5.98 9.76
N VAL A 148 -4.57 -7.31 9.85
CA VAL A 148 -3.97 -8.04 10.97
C VAL A 148 -2.93 -9.01 10.43
N ILE A 149 -1.73 -8.95 10.97
CA ILE A 149 -0.64 -9.88 10.67
C ILE A 149 -0.28 -10.60 11.97
N GLY A 150 -0.09 -11.91 11.90
CA GLY A 150 0.30 -12.66 13.10
C GLY A 150 1.11 -13.90 12.80
N LYS A 151 1.79 -14.37 13.83
CA LYS A 151 2.57 -15.60 13.84
C LYS A 151 2.61 -16.16 15.26
N ASP A 152 2.49 -17.46 15.39
CA ASP A 152 2.49 -18.17 16.68
C ASP A 152 1.43 -17.62 17.65
N ALA A 153 1.87 -17.07 18.79
CA ALA A 153 1.01 -16.57 19.85
C ALA A 153 0.78 -15.05 19.80
N ALA A 154 1.35 -14.34 18.82
CA ALA A 154 1.21 -12.89 18.71
C ALA A 154 0.62 -12.47 17.36
N ASN A 155 -0.14 -11.40 17.38
CA ASN A 155 -0.53 -10.67 16.18
C ASN A 155 -0.41 -9.18 16.38
N VAL A 156 -0.31 -8.46 15.29
CA VAL A 156 -0.33 -6.99 15.24
C VAL A 156 -1.50 -6.53 14.38
N VAL A 157 -2.09 -5.42 14.78
CA VAL A 157 -3.07 -4.68 13.99
C VAL A 157 -2.38 -3.48 13.37
N LEU A 158 -2.46 -3.36 12.07
CA LEU A 158 -1.94 -2.20 11.34
C LEU A 158 -2.95 -1.04 11.37
N SER A 159 -2.43 0.15 11.33
CA SER A 159 -3.25 1.35 11.20
C SER A 159 -3.94 1.39 9.84
N SER A 160 -5.24 1.68 9.80
CA SER A 160 -5.98 1.91 8.55
C SER A 160 -5.37 3.01 7.69
N VAL A 161 -4.76 4.03 8.32
CA VAL A 161 -4.10 5.13 7.62
C VAL A 161 -2.69 4.77 7.10
N ALA A 162 -2.25 3.53 7.29
CA ALA A 162 -0.92 3.12 6.86
C ALA A 162 -0.72 3.28 5.34
N PHE A 163 -1.79 3.15 4.56
CA PHE A 163 -1.77 3.29 3.10
C PHE A 163 -2.34 4.62 2.60
N ASP A 164 -3.02 5.40 3.44
CA ASP A 164 -3.61 6.69 3.05
C ASP A 164 -2.56 7.72 2.59
N LEU A 165 -1.34 7.63 3.13
CA LEU A 165 -0.22 8.51 2.75
C LEU A 165 0.23 8.36 1.29
N LEU A 166 -0.17 7.26 0.64
CA LEU A 166 0.14 6.95 -0.75
C LEU A 166 -1.06 7.19 -1.68
N HIS A 167 -2.22 7.56 -1.11
CA HIS A 167 -3.39 7.90 -1.91
C HIS A 167 -3.14 9.19 -2.67
N THR A 168 -3.16 9.12 -3.98
CA THR A 168 -3.10 10.30 -4.85
C THR A 168 -4.36 10.38 -5.68
N PRO A 169 -4.87 11.60 -6.02
CA PRO A 169 -6.08 11.74 -6.83
C PRO A 169 -6.00 11.09 -8.21
N GLN A 170 -4.79 10.73 -8.66
CA GLN A 170 -4.53 10.18 -9.99
C GLN A 170 -4.51 8.65 -10.01
N TYR A 171 -4.33 7.99 -8.85
CA TYR A 171 -4.19 6.54 -8.78
C TYR A 171 -4.97 6.00 -7.58
N ASP A 172 -5.92 5.10 -7.86
CA ASP A 172 -6.60 4.29 -6.86
C ASP A 172 -5.91 2.93 -6.76
N PHE A 173 -5.70 2.45 -5.53
CA PHE A 173 -5.23 1.09 -5.29
C PHE A 173 -6.20 0.39 -4.34
N ALA A 174 -6.47 -0.89 -4.59
CA ALA A 174 -7.21 -1.75 -3.69
C ALA A 174 -6.23 -2.48 -2.75
N VAL A 175 -6.51 -2.44 -1.47
CA VAL A 175 -5.81 -3.19 -0.43
C VAL A 175 -6.66 -4.34 0.02
#